data_4a5f0b64720349225266da61408cd7c5
#
_entry.id   4a5f0b64720349225266da61408cd7c5
#
_cell.length_a   1.000
_cell.length_b   1.000
_cell.length_c   1.000
_cell.angle_alpha   90.00
_cell.angle_beta   90.00
_cell.angle_gamma   90.00
#
_symmetry.space_group_name_H-M   'P 1'
#
loop_
_entity.id
_entity.type
_entity.pdbx_description
1 polymer ?
#
loop_
_entity_poly.entity_id
_entity_poly.type
_entity_poly.pdbx_seq_one_letter_code
_entity_poly.pdbx_strand_id
1 'polypeptide(L)'
;MRKLCVSCVVAFGVMSGAASAASKAESCGYQAQVAGAIQQARLDRVRERKVEAHVKAAATWPENYNTAIPLMVPWVYQMKMRDVRKQDLAAAWKELCLQQ
;
A
#
# COMPACT_ATOMS: atom_id res chain seq x y z
N MET A 1 5.28 -44.59 -39.54
CA MET A 1 5.23 -44.28 -39.11
C MET A 1 5.11 -43.44 -38.50
N ARG A 2 5.15 -42.97 -38.07
CA ARG A 2 5.17 -42.29 -37.55
C ARG A 2 4.85 -41.63 -36.82
N LYS A 3 4.78 -41.01 -36.23
CA LYS A 3 4.60 -40.45 -35.54
C LYS A 3 4.57 -39.67 -34.97
N LEU A 4 4.44 -38.89 -34.74
CA LEU A 4 4.45 -38.11 -34.24
C LEU A 4 4.14 -37.58 -33.24
N CYS A 5 4.30 -37.21 -32.63
CA CYS A 5 4.11 -36.83 -31.60
C CYS A 5 4.16 -35.70 -31.26
N VAL A 6 3.92 -35.13 -31.17
CA VAL A 6 3.78 -34.08 -30.96
C VAL A 6 3.57 -33.61 -29.77
N SER A 7 4.25 -33.38 -29.21
CA SER A 7 4.28 -32.92 -28.13
C SER A 7 3.87 -31.68 -27.90
N CYS A 8 2.98 -31.45 -27.44
CA CYS A 8 2.59 -30.29 -27.20
C CYS A 8 2.98 -29.88 -25.98
N VAL A 9 3.88 -29.20 -25.95
CA VAL A 9 4.26 -28.75 -24.90
C VAL A 9 3.60 -27.65 -24.54
N VAL A 10 2.99 -27.55 -23.63
CA VAL A 10 2.36 -26.52 -23.32
C VAL A 10 2.98 -25.90 -22.32
N ALA A 11 3.50 -24.94 -22.51
CA ALA A 11 4.14 -24.27 -21.66
C ALA A 11 3.22 -23.48 -20.90
N PHE A 12 3.00 -23.64 -19.81
CA PHE A 12 2.20 -22.88 -19.13
C PHE A 12 2.93 -21.96 -18.45
N GLY A 13 2.96 -20.90 -18.76
CA GLY A 13 3.66 -19.95 -18.24
C GLY A 13 3.46 -19.66 -16.91
N VAL A 14 4.35 -19.08 -16.33
CA VAL A 14 4.27 -18.85 -15.09
C VAL A 14 3.76 -17.56 -14.88
N MET A 15 2.64 -17.23 -15.07
CA MET A 15 2.13 -15.92 -14.93
C MET A 15 1.89 -15.60 -13.49
N SER A 16 1.84 -16.56 -12.63
CA SER A 16 1.50 -16.26 -11.25
C SER A 16 2.55 -15.43 -10.58
N GLY A 17 3.80 -15.59 -10.92
CA GLY A 17 4.85 -14.79 -10.32
C GLY A 17 4.72 -13.34 -10.69
N ALA A 18 4.48 -13.05 -11.95
CA ALA A 18 4.32 -11.69 -12.41
C ALA A 18 3.06 -11.06 -11.82
N ALA A 19 2.00 -11.82 -11.71
CA ALA A 19 0.76 -11.31 -11.14
C ALA A 19 0.94 -10.98 -9.66
N SER A 20 1.71 -11.80 -8.93
CA SER A 20 1.97 -11.53 -7.53
C SER A 20 2.78 -10.27 -7.35
N ALA A 21 3.78 -10.06 -8.18
CA ALA A 21 4.59 -8.87 -8.09
C ALA A 21 3.77 -7.62 -8.38
N ALA A 22 2.90 -7.68 -9.39
CA ALA A 22 2.05 -6.56 -9.71
C ALA A 22 1.07 -6.29 -8.59
N SER A 23 0.52 -7.35 -7.99
CA SER A 23 -0.40 -7.19 -6.88
C SER A 23 0.28 -6.58 -5.68
N LYS A 24 1.51 -6.97 -5.42
CA LYS A 24 2.23 -6.42 -4.29
C LYS A 24 2.49 -4.93 -4.49
N ALA A 25 2.93 -4.54 -5.68
CA ALA A 25 3.20 -3.15 -5.98
C ALA A 25 1.92 -2.31 -5.86
N GLU A 26 0.82 -2.85 -6.33
CA GLU A 26 -0.45 -2.16 -6.26
C GLU A 26 -0.90 -2.01 -4.80
N SER A 27 -0.79 -3.07 -4.04
CA SER A 27 -1.17 -3.05 -2.63
C SER A 27 -0.32 -2.05 -1.85
N CYS A 28 1.00 -2.06 -2.09
CA CYS A 28 1.88 -1.11 -1.42
C CYS A 28 1.55 0.32 -1.82
N GLY A 29 1.12 0.52 -3.07
CA GLY A 29 0.69 1.84 -3.52
C GLY A 29 -0.53 2.34 -2.78
N TYR A 30 -1.52 1.48 -2.56
CA TYR A 30 -2.70 1.87 -1.80
C TYR A 30 -2.35 2.15 -0.34
N GLN A 31 -1.49 1.32 0.25
CA GLN A 31 -1.06 1.56 1.63
C GLN A 31 -0.31 2.88 1.74
N ALA A 32 0.47 3.22 0.72
CA ALA A 32 1.17 4.49 0.71
C ALA A 32 0.19 5.67 0.68
N GLN A 33 -0.92 5.51 -0.05
CA GLN A 33 -1.95 6.54 -0.05
C GLN A 33 -2.56 6.73 1.33
N VAL A 34 -2.76 5.63 2.06
CA VAL A 34 -3.27 5.71 3.43
C VAL A 34 -2.27 6.47 4.30
N ALA A 35 -0.98 6.15 4.19
CA ALA A 35 0.05 6.83 4.98
C ALA A 35 0.08 8.32 4.68
N GLY A 36 -0.01 8.67 3.40
CA GLY A 36 -0.03 10.08 3.00
C GLY A 36 -1.24 10.83 3.52
N ALA A 37 -2.40 10.17 3.53
CA ALA A 37 -3.63 10.79 4.03
C ALA A 37 -3.53 11.03 5.54
N ILE A 38 -2.94 10.11 6.27
CA ILE A 38 -2.75 10.28 7.71
C ILE A 38 -1.74 11.41 7.97
N GLN A 39 -0.69 11.47 7.15
CA GLN A 39 0.27 12.56 7.26
C GLN A 39 -0.42 13.90 7.05
N GLN A 40 -1.28 14.01 6.04
CA GLN A 40 -1.98 15.24 5.77
C GLN A 40 -2.91 15.60 6.92
N ALA A 41 -3.60 14.61 7.49
CA ALA A 41 -4.47 14.85 8.63
C ALA A 41 -3.67 15.42 9.81
N ARG A 42 -2.47 14.87 10.03
CA ARG A 42 -1.60 15.37 11.10
C ARG A 42 -1.20 16.81 10.84
N LEU A 43 -0.85 17.13 9.59
CA LEU A 43 -0.47 18.50 9.23
C LEU A 43 -1.65 19.46 9.37
N ASP A 44 -2.86 18.97 9.15
CA ASP A 44 -4.08 19.76 9.29
C ASP A 44 -4.55 19.81 10.73
N ARG A 45 -3.77 19.23 11.64
CA ARG A 45 -4.04 19.27 13.06
C ARG A 45 -5.31 18.52 13.48
N VAL A 46 -5.65 17.48 12.74
CA VAL A 46 -6.73 16.59 13.14
C VAL A 46 -6.24 15.78 14.33
N ARG A 47 -7.05 15.72 15.37
CA ARG A 47 -6.65 14.99 16.58
C ARG A 47 -6.58 13.50 16.31
N GLU A 48 -5.62 12.84 16.94
CA GLU A 48 -5.37 11.43 16.71
C GLU A 48 -6.63 10.58 16.78
N ARG A 49 -7.47 10.83 17.77
CA ARG A 49 -8.67 10.03 17.94
C ARG A 49 -9.72 10.23 16.85
N LYS A 50 -9.56 11.27 16.05
CA LYS A 50 -10.52 11.54 14.99
C LYS A 50 -9.97 11.23 13.61
N VAL A 51 -8.72 10.82 13.54
CA VAL A 51 -8.06 10.62 12.26
C VAL A 51 -8.67 9.49 11.45
N GLU A 52 -9.01 8.40 12.10
CA GLU A 52 -9.53 7.26 11.37
C GLU A 52 -10.79 7.62 10.60
N ALA A 53 -11.76 8.25 11.26
CA ALA A 53 -13.00 8.66 10.59
C ALA A 53 -12.72 9.70 9.52
N HIS A 54 -11.82 10.64 9.82
CA HIS A 54 -11.48 11.71 8.90
C HIS A 54 -10.87 11.16 7.62
N VAL A 55 -9.94 10.24 7.76
CA VAL A 55 -9.24 9.64 6.62
C VAL A 55 -10.16 8.74 5.81
N LYS A 56 -11.02 7.96 6.50
CA LYS A 56 -11.97 7.11 5.80
C LYS A 56 -12.91 7.93 4.93
N ALA A 57 -13.33 9.09 5.41
CA ALA A 57 -14.27 9.91 4.66
C ALA A 57 -13.67 10.44 3.36
N ALA A 58 -12.36 10.55 3.29
CA ALA A 58 -11.68 11.05 2.11
C ALA A 58 -10.94 9.97 1.34
N ALA A 59 -11.20 8.71 1.65
CA ALA A 59 -10.43 7.61 1.06
C ALA A 59 -10.61 7.51 -0.45
N THR A 60 -9.50 7.30 -1.15
CA THR A 60 -9.51 7.10 -2.59
C THR A 60 -9.00 5.70 -2.95
N TRP A 61 -8.86 4.84 -1.96
CA TRP A 61 -8.37 3.49 -2.12
C TRP A 61 -9.50 2.50 -1.84
N PRO A 62 -9.33 1.22 -2.21
CA PRO A 62 -10.36 0.23 -1.91
C PRO A 62 -10.58 0.09 -0.40
N GLU A 63 -11.82 -0.14 -0.03
CA GLU A 63 -12.23 -0.12 1.37
C GLU A 63 -11.44 -1.06 2.26
N ASN A 64 -10.99 -2.19 1.74
CA ASN A 64 -10.26 -3.14 2.56
C ASN A 64 -8.93 -2.56 3.09
N TYR A 65 -8.43 -1.48 2.49
CA TYR A 65 -7.21 -0.86 2.99
C TYR A 65 -7.47 0.04 4.19
N ASN A 66 -8.72 0.26 4.54
CA ASN A 66 -9.03 1.05 5.74
C ASN A 66 -8.52 0.38 7.00
N THR A 67 -8.28 -0.94 6.97
CA THR A 67 -7.73 -1.63 8.13
C THR A 67 -6.31 -1.17 8.45
N ALA A 68 -5.62 -0.56 7.49
CA ALA A 68 -4.28 -0.06 7.73
C ALA A 68 -4.29 1.26 8.51
N ILE A 69 -5.41 1.98 8.51
CA ILE A 69 -5.46 3.28 9.15
C ILE A 69 -5.10 3.21 10.63
N PRO A 70 -5.77 2.37 11.45
CA PRO A 70 -5.43 2.35 12.87
C PRO A 70 -4.03 1.82 13.15
N LEU A 71 -3.45 1.10 12.20
CA LEU A 71 -2.09 0.59 12.37
C LEU A 71 -1.05 1.67 12.09
N MET A 72 -1.35 2.58 11.19
CA MET A 72 -0.41 3.63 10.80
C MET A 72 -0.54 4.92 11.61
N VAL A 73 -1.72 5.18 12.18
CA VAL A 73 -1.96 6.41 12.91
C VAL A 73 -0.95 6.62 14.05
N PRO A 74 -0.67 5.62 14.90
CA PRO A 74 0.31 5.84 15.96
C PRO A 74 1.70 6.15 15.42
N TRP A 75 2.08 5.53 14.31
CA TRP A 75 3.38 5.78 13.70
C TRP A 75 3.53 7.25 13.33
N VAL A 76 2.53 7.80 12.67
CA VAL A 76 2.59 9.19 12.24
C VAL A 76 2.46 10.15 13.42
N TYR A 77 1.57 9.83 14.36
CA TYR A 77 1.30 10.77 15.46
C TYR A 77 2.37 10.77 16.55
N GLN A 78 3.23 9.74 16.56
CA GLN A 78 4.35 9.74 17.48
C GLN A 78 5.56 10.47 16.92
N MET A 79 5.56 10.78 15.64
CA MET A 79 6.66 11.51 15.04
C MET A 79 6.60 12.97 15.44
N LYS A 80 7.76 13.61 15.46
CA LYS A 80 7.79 15.04 15.71
C LYS A 80 7.20 15.76 14.52
N MET A 81 6.46 16.81 14.77
CA MET A 81 5.82 17.55 13.68
C MET A 81 6.82 18.03 12.64
N ARG A 82 8.03 18.36 13.08
CA ARG A 82 9.10 18.76 12.16
C ARG A 82 9.36 17.68 11.12
N ASP A 83 9.40 16.44 11.58
CA ASP A 83 9.69 15.32 10.69
C ASP A 83 8.50 15.01 9.78
N VAL A 84 7.29 15.14 10.32
CA VAL A 84 6.08 14.94 9.53
C VAL A 84 6.02 15.95 8.38
N ARG A 85 6.51 17.17 8.62
CA ARG A 85 6.52 18.18 7.57
C ARG A 85 7.57 17.95 6.51
N LYS A 86 8.67 17.33 6.89
CA LYS A 86 9.80 17.20 5.97
C LYS A 86 9.84 15.90 5.20
N GLN A 87 9.26 14.84 5.74
CA GLN A 87 9.38 13.55 5.12
C GLN A 87 8.17 13.23 4.25
N ASP A 88 8.39 12.45 3.22
CA ASP A 88 7.31 11.95 2.39
C ASP A 88 6.95 10.57 2.95
N LEU A 89 5.95 10.53 3.82
CA LEU A 89 5.61 9.29 4.49
C LEU A 89 4.98 8.27 3.55
N ALA A 90 4.29 8.73 2.51
CA ALA A 90 3.74 7.81 1.52
C ALA A 90 4.87 7.07 0.81
N ALA A 91 5.90 7.80 0.39
CA ALA A 91 7.04 7.19 -0.29
C ALA A 91 7.80 6.26 0.65
N ALA A 92 7.98 6.68 1.90
CA ALA A 92 8.69 5.86 2.88
C ALA A 92 7.96 4.56 3.13
N TRP A 93 6.64 4.63 3.26
CA TRP A 93 5.86 3.41 3.50
C TRP A 93 5.91 2.48 2.30
N LYS A 94 5.79 3.05 1.10
CA LYS A 94 5.81 2.24 -0.10
C LYS A 94 7.11 1.46 -0.22
N GLU A 95 8.21 2.12 0.08
CA GLU A 95 9.50 1.46 0.01
C GLU A 95 9.62 0.34 1.02
N LEU A 96 9.22 0.59 2.25
CA LEU A 96 9.24 -0.44 3.28
C LEU A 96 8.33 -1.61 2.90
N CYS A 97 7.17 -1.31 2.38
CA CYS A 97 6.20 -2.32 1.98
C CYS A 97 6.77 -3.22 0.88
N LEU A 98 7.43 -2.62 -0.11
CA LEU A 98 7.98 -3.38 -1.23
C LEU A 98 9.14 -4.28 -0.81
N GLN A 99 9.76 -4.00 0.31
CA GLN A 99 10.86 -4.80 0.80
C GLN A 99 10.42 -6.00 1.64
N GLN A 100 9.17 -6.11 1.93
CA GLN A 100 8.66 -7.18 2.79
C GLN A 100 8.58 -8.53 2.08
#